data_654b20f1f76b6ba5318354178913495c
#
_entry.id   654b20f1f76b6ba5318354178913495c
#
_cell.length_a   1.000
_cell.length_b   1.000
_cell.length_c   1.000
_cell.angle_alpha   90.00
_cell.angle_beta   90.00
_cell.angle_gamma   90.00
#
_symmetry.space_group_name_H-M   'P 1'
#
loop_
_entity.id
_entity.type
_entity.pdbx_description
1 polymer ?
#
loop_
_entity_poly.entity_id
_entity_poly.type
_entity_poly.pdbx_seq_one_letter_code
_entity_poly.pdbx_strand_id
1 'polypeptide(L)'
;DLKFTKLLIDEITKNNSDIAVGSRLHRKSKVYDRTLMREFTSRAYNLLIHVIFPFPGFKDAQCGFEAISKNIRKNLLHKIKDNEWFFDTELLLLSKKYGYRISEIPVIWKDDPDTRVKVISTAIKDIKGLLRVRLNF
;
A
#
# COMPACT_ATOMS: atom_id res chain seq x y z
N ASP A 1 16.72 1.75 4.71
CA ASP A 1 17.97 1.52 3.98
C ASP A 1 17.96 2.29 2.67
N LEU A 2 18.96 3.14 2.44
CA LEU A 2 19.13 3.99 1.26
C LEU A 2 19.06 3.21 -0.08
N LYS A 3 19.46 1.94 -0.07
CA LYS A 3 19.36 1.07 -1.23
C LYS A 3 17.93 0.92 -1.73
N PHE A 4 16.97 0.73 -0.84
CA PHE A 4 15.57 0.56 -1.21
C PHE A 4 14.92 1.89 -1.61
N THR A 5 15.34 3.00 -1.01
CA THR A 5 14.93 4.34 -1.44
C THR A 5 15.35 4.61 -2.89
N LYS A 6 16.59 4.24 -3.24
CA LYS A 6 17.06 4.34 -4.62
C LYS A 6 16.22 3.50 -5.59
N LEU A 7 15.85 2.26 -5.20
CA LEU A 7 15.00 1.42 -6.03
C LEU A 7 13.63 2.05 -6.28
N LEU A 8 12.98 2.63 -5.26
CA LEU A 8 11.72 3.37 -5.45
C LEU A 8 11.88 4.53 -6.43
N ILE A 9 12.94 5.32 -6.28
CA ILE A 9 13.22 6.46 -7.16
C ILE A 9 13.48 5.99 -8.60
N ASP A 10 14.26 4.92 -8.77
CA ASP A 10 14.55 4.35 -10.09
C ASP A 10 13.28 3.84 -10.79
N GLU A 11 12.34 3.25 -10.06
CA GLU A 11 11.04 2.85 -10.63
C GLU A 11 10.26 4.05 -11.19
N ILE A 12 10.26 5.17 -10.49
CA ILE A 12 9.58 6.39 -10.95
C ILE A 12 10.32 7.04 -12.12
N THR A 13 11.65 7.16 -12.03
CA THR A 13 12.43 7.99 -12.96
C THR A 13 12.87 7.25 -14.21
N LYS A 14 13.16 5.95 -14.11
CA LYS A 14 13.71 5.15 -15.22
C LYS A 14 12.68 4.19 -15.82
N ASN A 15 11.81 3.59 -14.97
CA ASN A 15 10.86 2.57 -15.40
C ASN A 15 9.46 3.14 -15.67
N ASN A 16 9.28 4.47 -15.57
CA ASN A 16 8.03 5.19 -15.84
C ASN A 16 6.83 4.68 -15.02
N SER A 17 7.07 4.26 -13.78
CA SER A 17 5.99 3.98 -12.85
C SER A 17 5.44 5.28 -12.28
N ASP A 18 4.13 5.32 -12.05
CA ASP A 18 3.51 6.47 -11.40
C ASP A 18 3.60 6.37 -9.88
N ILE A 19 3.54 5.15 -9.36
CA ILE A 19 3.77 4.81 -7.95
C ILE A 19 4.73 3.63 -7.88
N ALA A 20 5.70 3.72 -6.99
CA ALA A 20 6.54 2.61 -6.57
C ALA A 20 6.32 2.37 -5.08
N VAL A 21 5.95 1.15 -4.67
CA VAL A 21 5.66 0.79 -3.29
C VAL A 21 6.48 -0.42 -2.85
N GLY A 22 7.00 -0.37 -1.63
CA GLY A 22 7.58 -1.53 -0.99
C GLY A 22 6.50 -2.55 -0.66
N SER A 23 6.76 -3.83 -0.88
CA SER A 23 5.80 -4.89 -0.57
C SER A 23 6.43 -5.92 0.35
N ARG A 24 5.91 -6.04 1.56
CA ARG A 24 6.31 -7.07 2.53
C ARG A 24 5.82 -8.45 2.10
N LEU A 25 4.80 -8.50 1.25
CA LEU A 25 4.22 -9.71 0.69
C LEU A 25 4.87 -10.11 -0.65
N HIS A 26 5.85 -9.34 -1.13
CA HIS A 26 6.58 -9.70 -2.33
C HIS A 26 7.48 -10.93 -2.06
N ARG A 27 7.54 -11.87 -3.02
CA ARG A 27 8.26 -13.17 -2.87
C ARG A 27 9.74 -13.04 -2.48
N LYS A 28 10.39 -11.94 -2.87
CA LYS A 28 11.79 -11.66 -2.55
C LYS A 28 11.98 -10.80 -1.30
N SER A 29 10.91 -10.41 -0.63
CA SER A 29 11.00 -9.62 0.60
C SER A 29 11.39 -10.47 1.79
N LYS A 30 12.09 -9.85 2.73
CA LYS A 30 12.45 -10.46 4.01
C LYS A 30 11.85 -9.62 5.14
N VAL A 31 11.02 -10.25 5.96
CA VAL A 31 10.35 -9.59 7.10
C VAL A 31 10.84 -10.24 8.38
N TYR A 32 11.37 -9.44 9.30
CA TYR A 32 11.90 -9.85 10.58
C TYR A 32 10.99 -9.39 11.72
N ASP A 33 11.04 -10.10 12.85
CA ASP A 33 10.37 -9.78 14.11
C ASP A 33 8.84 -9.61 13.98
N ARG A 34 8.25 -10.25 12.95
CA ARG A 34 6.82 -10.18 12.70
C ARG A 34 6.07 -11.25 13.48
N THR A 35 5.07 -10.83 14.26
CA THR A 35 4.21 -11.77 14.97
C THR A 35 3.26 -12.50 14.02
N LEU A 36 2.87 -13.74 14.38
CA LEU A 36 1.91 -14.53 13.60
C LEU A 36 0.57 -13.81 13.42
N MET A 37 0.13 -13.07 14.44
CA MET A 37 -1.10 -12.28 14.39
C MET A 37 -0.99 -11.17 13.32
N ARG A 38 0.13 -10.45 13.26
CA ARG A 38 0.37 -9.42 12.24
C ARG A 38 0.44 -9.99 10.84
N GLU A 39 1.09 -11.14 10.69
CA GLU A 39 1.14 -11.83 9.41
C GLU A 39 -0.25 -12.23 8.94
N PHE A 40 -1.05 -12.83 9.83
CA PHE A 40 -2.42 -13.23 9.53
C PHE A 40 -3.30 -12.03 9.18
N THR A 41 -3.32 -10.99 10.02
CA THR A 41 -4.16 -9.80 9.79
C THR A 41 -3.78 -9.07 8.51
N SER A 42 -2.49 -8.93 8.21
CA SER A 42 -2.03 -8.32 6.96
C SER A 42 -2.46 -9.11 5.73
N ARG A 43 -2.33 -10.44 5.75
CA ARG A 43 -2.77 -11.29 4.64
C ARG A 43 -4.29 -11.27 4.47
N ALA A 44 -5.04 -11.37 5.58
CA ALA A 44 -6.49 -11.29 5.56
C ALA A 44 -6.99 -9.95 4.99
N TYR A 45 -6.38 -8.85 5.39
CA TYR A 45 -6.71 -7.53 4.86
C TYR A 45 -6.44 -7.41 3.35
N ASN A 46 -5.27 -7.83 2.90
CA ASN A 46 -4.95 -7.79 1.48
C ASN A 46 -5.82 -8.75 0.66
N LEU A 47 -6.18 -9.91 1.22
CA LEU A 47 -7.16 -10.81 0.59
C LEU A 47 -8.53 -10.15 0.45
N LEU A 48 -8.99 -9.45 1.49
CA LEU A 48 -10.25 -8.70 1.45
C LEU A 48 -10.24 -7.64 0.34
N ILE A 49 -9.13 -6.92 0.18
CA ILE A 49 -8.96 -5.97 -0.94
C ILE A 49 -9.11 -6.68 -2.27
N HIS A 50 -8.47 -7.84 -2.47
CA HIS A 50 -8.56 -8.59 -3.73
C HIS A 50 -9.96 -9.14 -4.03
N VAL A 51 -10.75 -9.45 -2.98
CA VAL A 51 -12.15 -9.86 -3.12
C VAL A 51 -13.02 -8.68 -3.55
N ILE A 52 -12.84 -7.51 -2.93
CA ILE A 52 -13.64 -6.30 -3.23
C ILE A 52 -13.22 -5.66 -4.55
N PHE A 53 -11.93 -5.66 -4.86
CA PHE A 53 -11.33 -5.07 -6.05
C PHE A 53 -10.54 -6.13 -6.82
N PRO A 54 -11.16 -6.86 -7.74
CA PRO A 54 -10.45 -7.86 -8.54
C PRO A 54 -9.28 -7.24 -9.30
N PHE A 55 -8.11 -7.85 -9.22
CA PHE A 55 -6.89 -7.40 -9.89
C PHE A 55 -6.44 -5.97 -9.52
N PRO A 56 -6.23 -5.66 -8.22
CA PRO A 56 -5.89 -4.30 -7.79
C PRO A 56 -4.52 -3.84 -8.30
N GLY A 57 -3.65 -4.76 -8.72
CA GLY A 57 -2.34 -4.45 -9.29
C GLY A 57 -1.21 -4.37 -8.24
N PHE A 58 -1.50 -4.66 -6.99
CA PHE A 58 -0.56 -4.71 -5.88
C PHE A 58 -0.96 -5.82 -4.90
N LYS A 59 -0.03 -6.22 -4.03
CA LYS A 59 -0.21 -7.30 -3.03
C LYS A 59 -0.20 -6.80 -1.59
N ASP A 60 0.49 -5.70 -1.32
CA ASP A 60 0.61 -5.13 0.02
C ASP A 60 0.16 -3.67 0.01
N ALA A 61 -1.06 -3.43 0.47
CA ALA A 61 -1.68 -2.10 0.51
C ALA A 61 -1.28 -1.25 1.73
N GLN A 62 -0.50 -1.80 2.65
CA GLN A 62 -0.23 -1.16 3.94
C GLN A 62 1.27 -1.00 4.22
N CYS A 63 2.10 -1.03 3.20
CA CYS A 63 3.51 -0.74 3.34
C CYS A 63 3.76 0.74 3.04
N GLY A 64 3.76 1.60 4.04
CA GLY A 64 3.95 3.05 3.92
C GLY A 64 5.33 3.48 3.42
N PHE A 65 6.06 2.60 2.74
CA PHE A 65 7.33 2.89 2.07
C PHE A 65 7.08 3.00 0.57
N GLU A 66 6.82 4.23 0.11
CA GLU A 66 6.41 4.48 -1.26
C GLU A 66 7.04 5.75 -1.86
N ALA A 67 7.06 5.80 -3.18
CA ALA A 67 7.39 6.99 -3.95
C ALA A 67 6.31 7.22 -5.01
N ILE A 68 5.98 8.48 -5.22
CA ILE A 68 4.97 8.91 -6.18
C ILE A 68 5.54 9.88 -7.21
N SER A 69 5.07 9.79 -8.44
CA SER A 69 5.43 10.71 -9.51
C SER A 69 4.80 12.10 -9.30
N LYS A 70 5.35 13.09 -9.98
CA LYS A 70 4.75 14.45 -10.04
C LYS A 70 3.31 14.42 -10.56
N ASN A 71 2.99 13.48 -11.44
CA ASN A 71 1.67 13.31 -12.02
C ASN A 71 0.65 12.88 -10.94
N ILE A 72 0.96 11.88 -10.13
CA ILE A 72 0.13 11.47 -8.98
C ILE A 72 -0.06 12.64 -8.02
N ARG A 73 1.03 13.32 -7.65
CA ARG A 73 0.95 14.45 -6.73
C ARG A 73 0.00 15.54 -7.22
N LYS A 74 0.06 15.88 -8.51
CA LYS A 74 -0.75 16.94 -9.08
C LYS A 74 -2.22 16.55 -9.29
N ASN A 75 -2.47 15.32 -9.73
CA ASN A 75 -3.77 14.94 -10.29
C ASN A 75 -4.57 13.98 -9.40
N LEU A 76 -3.94 13.34 -8.41
CA LEU A 76 -4.58 12.30 -7.61
C LEU A 76 -4.62 12.60 -6.11
N LEU A 77 -3.57 13.15 -5.50
CA LEU A 77 -3.51 13.31 -4.04
C LEU A 77 -4.70 14.09 -3.47
N HIS A 78 -5.19 15.11 -4.16
CA HIS A 78 -6.34 15.90 -3.72
C HIS A 78 -7.67 15.13 -3.73
N LYS A 79 -7.72 13.94 -4.33
CA LYS A 79 -8.91 13.07 -4.37
C LYS A 79 -8.94 12.07 -3.21
N ILE A 80 -7.82 11.87 -2.54
CA ILE A 80 -7.75 10.99 -1.37
C ILE A 80 -8.48 11.67 -0.22
N LYS A 81 -9.35 10.93 0.45
CA LYS A 81 -10.18 11.44 1.54
C LYS A 81 -9.68 11.02 2.90
N ASP A 82 -8.93 9.91 2.95
CA ASP A 82 -8.34 9.42 4.20
C ASP A 82 -7.00 10.10 4.47
N ASN A 83 -6.75 10.45 5.71
CA ASN A 83 -5.50 11.04 6.19
C ASN A 83 -4.89 10.27 7.36
N GLU A 84 -5.37 9.04 7.59
CA GLU A 84 -4.90 8.12 8.62
C GLU A 84 -4.29 6.86 7.98
N TRP A 85 -4.54 5.71 8.56
CA TRP A 85 -3.95 4.43 8.14
C TRP A 85 -4.47 3.88 6.80
N PHE A 86 -5.65 4.29 6.37
CA PHE A 86 -6.23 3.88 5.09
C PHE A 86 -5.69 4.67 3.90
N PHE A 87 -4.94 5.76 4.13
CA PHE A 87 -4.38 6.63 3.09
C PHE A 87 -3.65 5.85 1.99
N ASP A 88 -2.69 4.99 2.35
CA ASP A 88 -1.89 4.22 1.38
C ASP A 88 -2.77 3.30 0.54
N THR A 89 -3.73 2.63 1.17
CA THR A 89 -4.69 1.77 0.47
C THR A 89 -5.55 2.56 -0.51
N GLU A 90 -6.09 3.72 -0.10
CA GLU A 90 -6.90 4.58 -0.96
C GLU A 90 -6.11 5.13 -2.13
N LEU A 91 -4.86 5.55 -1.90
CA LEU A 91 -3.94 6.01 -2.94
C LEU A 91 -3.73 4.93 -4.01
N LEU A 92 -3.40 3.71 -3.61
CA LEU A 92 -3.17 2.60 -4.54
C LEU A 92 -4.43 2.21 -5.32
N LEU A 93 -5.59 2.11 -4.65
CA LEU A 93 -6.86 1.80 -5.30
C LEU A 93 -7.28 2.88 -6.31
N LEU A 94 -7.20 4.14 -5.93
CA LEU A 94 -7.51 5.24 -6.84
C LEU A 94 -6.51 5.32 -8.00
N SER A 95 -5.23 5.04 -7.75
CA SER A 95 -4.23 4.97 -8.81
C SER A 95 -4.59 3.89 -9.83
N LYS A 96 -5.00 2.72 -9.37
CA LYS A 96 -5.49 1.65 -10.25
C LYS A 96 -6.72 2.07 -11.04
N LYS A 97 -7.70 2.70 -10.37
CA LYS A 97 -8.92 3.21 -11.00
C LYS A 97 -8.62 4.17 -12.15
N TYR A 98 -7.66 5.09 -11.94
CA TYR A 98 -7.32 6.10 -12.94
C TYR A 98 -6.24 5.64 -13.95
N GLY A 99 -5.88 4.35 -13.95
CA GLY A 99 -4.98 3.77 -14.95
C GLY A 99 -3.49 4.09 -14.73
N TYR A 100 -3.11 4.52 -13.53
CA TYR A 100 -1.71 4.75 -13.19
C TYR A 100 -0.94 3.44 -13.00
N ARG A 101 0.35 3.48 -13.34
CA ARG A 101 1.24 2.33 -13.22
C ARG A 101 1.78 2.21 -11.81
N ILE A 102 1.49 1.06 -11.17
CA ILE A 102 1.97 0.71 -9.83
C ILE A 102 3.06 -0.34 -9.97
N SER A 103 4.22 -0.11 -9.36
CA SER A 103 5.30 -1.08 -9.23
C SER A 103 5.53 -1.45 -7.78
N GLU A 104 5.59 -2.76 -7.49
CA GLU A 104 5.98 -3.27 -6.19
C GLU A 104 7.45 -3.67 -6.19
N ILE A 105 8.19 -3.21 -5.19
CA ILE A 105 9.58 -3.62 -4.97
C ILE A 105 9.70 -4.49 -3.72
N PRO A 106 10.61 -5.48 -3.73
CA PRO A 106 10.91 -6.24 -2.53
C PRO A 106 11.60 -5.36 -1.48
N VAL A 107 11.32 -5.62 -0.21
CA VAL A 107 11.92 -4.88 0.91
C VAL A 107 12.53 -5.82 1.94
N ILE A 108 13.50 -5.31 2.70
CA ILE A 108 13.90 -5.88 3.98
C ILE A 108 13.22 -5.04 5.04
N TRP A 109 12.31 -5.66 5.79
CA TRP A 109 11.45 -4.99 6.76
C TRP A 109 11.64 -5.59 8.14
N LYS A 110 11.75 -4.74 9.13
CA LYS A 110 11.74 -5.14 10.53
C LYS A 110 10.51 -4.54 11.18
N ASP A 111 9.62 -5.39 11.70
CA ASP A 111 8.43 -4.94 12.40
C ASP A 111 8.80 -4.38 13.78
N ASP A 112 8.17 -3.27 14.15
CA ASP A 112 8.28 -2.70 15.48
C ASP A 112 7.32 -3.44 16.43
N PRO A 113 7.81 -4.01 17.54
CA PRO A 113 6.95 -4.66 18.53
C PRO A 113 6.00 -3.67 19.22
N ASP A 114 6.40 -2.41 19.37
CA ASP A 114 5.62 -1.35 20.01
C ASP A 114 4.67 -0.65 19.03
N THR A 115 3.75 -1.42 18.45
CA THR A 115 2.76 -0.82 17.57
C THR A 115 1.73 0.02 18.33
N ARG A 116 1.57 1.28 17.93
CA ARG A 116 0.50 2.18 18.41
C ARG A 116 -0.84 1.94 17.70
N VAL A 117 -0.87 1.00 16.75
CA VAL A 117 -2.08 0.72 15.96
C VAL A 117 -3.09 -0.04 16.81
N LYS A 118 -4.23 0.54 17.03
CA LYS A 118 -5.39 -0.13 17.64
C LYS A 118 -6.05 -1.01 16.56
N VAL A 119 -5.64 -2.27 16.47
CA VAL A 119 -5.95 -3.19 15.37
C VAL A 119 -7.45 -3.22 15.02
N ILE A 120 -8.33 -3.36 16.03
CA ILE A 120 -9.78 -3.49 15.78
C ILE A 120 -10.39 -2.19 15.24
N SER A 121 -10.09 -1.04 15.87
CA SER A 121 -10.64 0.24 15.42
C SER A 121 -10.12 0.64 14.05
N THR A 122 -8.85 0.35 13.76
CA THR A 122 -8.26 0.57 12.45
C THR A 122 -8.91 -0.32 11.39
N ALA A 123 -9.10 -1.61 11.68
CA ALA A 123 -9.76 -2.54 10.75
C ALA A 123 -11.19 -2.09 10.39
N ILE A 124 -11.96 -1.57 11.35
CA ILE A 124 -13.30 -1.04 11.09
C ILE A 124 -13.24 0.20 10.18
N LYS A 125 -12.29 1.11 10.42
CA LYS A 125 -12.09 2.30 9.58
C LYS A 125 -11.67 1.89 8.16
N ASP A 126 -10.75 0.96 8.04
CA ASP A 126 -10.27 0.44 6.76
C ASP A 126 -11.39 -0.21 5.94
N ILE A 127 -12.26 -1.02 6.57
CA ILE A 127 -13.43 -1.61 5.90
C ILE A 127 -14.39 -0.53 5.41
N LYS A 128 -14.68 0.48 6.22
CA LYS A 128 -15.51 1.63 5.81
C LYS A 128 -14.86 2.38 4.64
N GLY A 129 -13.54 2.56 4.68
CA GLY A 129 -12.76 3.14 3.59
C GLY A 129 -12.88 2.33 2.30
N LEU A 130 -12.70 1.01 2.36
CA LEU A 130 -12.84 0.10 1.21
C LEU A 130 -14.25 0.19 0.59
N LEU A 131 -15.30 0.18 1.41
CA LEU A 131 -16.68 0.33 0.94
C LEU A 131 -16.91 1.69 0.29
N ARG A 132 -16.42 2.77 0.92
CA ARG A 132 -16.49 4.13 0.34
C ARG A 132 -15.83 4.19 -1.03
N VAL A 133 -14.62 3.66 -1.16
CA VAL A 133 -13.91 3.63 -2.44
C VAL A 133 -14.66 2.77 -3.44
N ARG A 134 -15.17 1.60 -3.04
CA ARG A 134 -15.89 0.67 -3.93
C ARG A 134 -17.16 1.28 -4.51
N LEU A 135 -17.93 2.00 -3.69
CA LEU A 135 -19.16 2.67 -4.13
C LEU A 135 -18.91 3.83 -5.12
N ASN A 136 -17.69 4.36 -5.13
CA ASN A 136 -17.28 5.44 -6.03
C ASN A 136 -16.32 4.95 -7.13
N PHE A 137 -16.12 3.64 -7.28
CA PHE A 137 -15.21 3.02 -8.25
C PHE A 137 -15.84 2.79 -9.64
#